data_9a6ba0f35b020d7a032d929f0e40fb00
#
_entry.id   9a6ba0f35b020d7a032d929f0e40fb00
#
_cell.length_a   1.000
_cell.length_b   1.000
_cell.length_c   1.000
_cell.angle_alpha   90.00
_cell.angle_beta   90.00
_cell.angle_gamma   90.00
#
_symmetry.space_group_name_H-M   'P 1'
#
loop_
_entity.id
_entity.type
_entity.pdbx_description
1 polymer ?
#
loop_
_entity_poly.entity_id
_entity_poly.type
_entity_poly.pdbx_seq_one_letter_code
_entity_poly.pdbx_strand_id
1 'polypeptide(L)'
;MSRAKCIMVQGTMSGAGKSLLCTALCRIFAQDGYRVAPFKSQNMALNSFVTRDGLEMGRAQVVQAQAAGMEPDVRMNPILLKPSSDVGSQVIVNGEVRGQMPAAAYFKLKKSLIPDILAAYNSLSEEVDIIVIEGAGSPAEINLKADDIVNMGLAELVDAPVLLAGDIDRGGVFAQLYGTVELLEPAERARIKGLVINKFRGDAAILKPGLTMLEEKTHLPVLGVVPYLRVDIEDEDSLSSRLESSTAVKPLDAAILRLPHISNFTDFMPLEQHPLLGVRYVHCLLYTSPSPRDP
;
A
#
# COMPACT_ATOMS: atom_id res chain seq x y z
N MET A 1 -7.40 -26.80 12.94
CA MET A 1 -7.84 -25.41 13.21
C MET A 1 -8.54 -24.89 11.97
N SER A 2 -9.59 -24.07 12.09
CA SER A 2 -10.21 -23.41 10.92
C SER A 2 -9.20 -22.40 10.35
N ARG A 3 -9.10 -22.31 9.02
CA ARG A 3 -8.31 -21.26 8.36
C ARG A 3 -8.80 -19.88 8.82
N ALA A 4 -7.89 -18.92 8.91
CA ALA A 4 -8.22 -17.52 9.17
C ALA A 4 -9.30 -17.01 8.19
N LYS A 5 -10.18 -16.16 8.68
CA LYS A 5 -11.03 -15.36 7.80
C LYS A 5 -10.18 -14.28 7.13
N CYS A 6 -10.61 -13.80 5.97
CA CYS A 6 -9.90 -12.71 5.32
C CYS A 6 -10.85 -11.62 4.84
N ILE A 7 -10.29 -10.43 4.64
CA ILE A 7 -10.94 -9.29 4.00
C ILE A 7 -9.89 -8.55 3.18
N MET A 8 -10.25 -8.16 1.96
CA MET A 8 -9.32 -7.47 1.07
C MET A 8 -9.79 -6.05 0.76
N VAL A 9 -8.89 -5.09 0.90
CA VAL A 9 -9.13 -3.69 0.50
C VAL A 9 -8.47 -3.46 -0.85
N GLN A 10 -9.27 -3.15 -1.86
CA GLN A 10 -8.79 -2.68 -3.17
C GLN A 10 -9.14 -1.21 -3.36
N GLY A 11 -8.49 -0.53 -4.26
CA GLY A 11 -8.73 0.89 -4.53
C GLY A 11 -8.98 1.16 -6.00
N THR A 12 -9.74 2.20 -6.32
CA THR A 12 -9.96 2.63 -7.71
C THR A 12 -8.69 3.17 -8.36
N MET A 13 -7.65 3.45 -7.57
CA MET A 13 -6.37 4.00 -8.03
C MET A 13 -5.27 3.83 -6.98
N SER A 14 -4.02 4.06 -7.38
CA SER A 14 -2.92 4.28 -6.43
C SER A 14 -3.22 5.52 -5.57
N GLY A 15 -2.83 5.47 -4.29
CA GLY A 15 -3.10 6.58 -3.37
C GLY A 15 -4.56 6.70 -2.90
N ALA A 16 -5.47 5.77 -3.24
CA ALA A 16 -6.85 5.77 -2.72
C ALA A 16 -6.94 5.59 -1.18
N GLY A 17 -5.82 5.31 -0.53
CA GLY A 17 -5.72 5.15 0.93
C GLY A 17 -5.93 3.71 1.40
N LYS A 18 -5.67 2.73 0.53
CA LYS A 18 -5.74 1.30 0.87
C LYS A 18 -4.91 0.96 2.11
N SER A 19 -3.66 1.41 2.15
CA SER A 19 -2.70 1.10 3.24
C SER A 19 -3.20 1.62 4.57
N LEU A 20 -3.74 2.86 4.61
CA LEU A 20 -4.34 3.42 5.82
C LEU A 20 -5.58 2.64 6.27
N LEU A 21 -6.46 2.27 5.33
CA LEU A 21 -7.65 1.47 5.63
C LEU A 21 -7.27 0.08 6.17
N CYS A 22 -6.27 -0.57 5.56
CA CYS A 22 -5.76 -1.85 6.06
C CYS A 22 -5.13 -1.71 7.45
N THR A 23 -4.35 -0.66 7.68
CA THR A 23 -3.76 -0.36 9.01
C THR A 23 -4.86 -0.17 10.06
N ALA A 24 -5.92 0.58 9.72
CA ALA A 24 -7.06 0.80 10.61
C ALA A 24 -7.81 -0.50 10.90
N LEU A 25 -8.09 -1.34 9.89
CA LEU A 25 -8.74 -2.64 10.08
C LEU A 25 -7.88 -3.58 10.92
N CYS A 26 -6.57 -3.65 10.68
CA CYS A 26 -5.65 -4.41 11.52
C CYS A 26 -5.74 -3.96 12.98
N ARG A 27 -5.74 -2.66 13.23
CA ARG A 27 -5.84 -2.10 14.59
C ARG A 27 -7.19 -2.39 15.25
N ILE A 28 -8.29 -2.19 14.52
CA ILE A 28 -9.65 -2.40 15.03
C ILE A 28 -9.84 -3.87 15.41
N PHE A 29 -9.54 -4.80 14.52
CA PHE A 29 -9.70 -6.23 14.81
C PHE A 29 -8.79 -6.69 15.96
N ALA A 30 -7.57 -6.14 16.08
CA ALA A 30 -6.70 -6.43 17.22
C ALA A 30 -7.29 -5.89 18.53
N GLN A 31 -7.89 -4.69 18.52
CA GLN A 31 -8.60 -4.13 19.69
C GLN A 31 -9.84 -4.94 20.08
N ASP A 32 -10.50 -5.56 19.10
CA ASP A 32 -11.63 -6.49 19.32
C ASP A 32 -11.18 -7.86 19.83
N GLY A 33 -9.86 -8.06 20.03
CA GLY A 33 -9.29 -9.27 20.62
C GLY A 33 -8.94 -10.37 19.63
N TYR A 34 -8.98 -10.13 18.32
CA TYR A 34 -8.55 -11.11 17.31
C TYR A 34 -7.03 -11.05 17.09
N ARG A 35 -6.44 -12.20 16.76
CA ARG A 35 -5.09 -12.27 16.20
C ARG A 35 -5.19 -11.91 14.72
N VAL A 36 -4.48 -10.86 14.31
CA VAL A 36 -4.63 -10.27 12.98
C VAL A 36 -3.27 -10.18 12.30
N ALA A 37 -3.19 -10.60 11.04
CA ALA A 37 -2.03 -10.36 10.19
C ALA A 37 -2.41 -9.51 8.98
N PRO A 38 -1.59 -8.52 8.58
CA PRO A 38 -1.69 -7.91 7.27
C PRO A 38 -1.12 -8.84 6.19
N PHE A 39 -1.56 -8.64 4.94
CA PHE A 39 -1.00 -9.35 3.80
C PHE A 39 -1.05 -8.50 2.54
N LYS A 40 0.04 -8.45 1.80
CA LYS A 40 0.11 -7.87 0.46
C LYS A 40 1.00 -8.75 -0.40
N SER A 41 0.43 -9.45 -1.35
CA SER A 41 1.17 -10.44 -2.14
C SER A 41 2.41 -9.88 -2.83
N GLN A 42 2.28 -8.67 -3.39
CA GLN A 42 3.37 -7.95 -4.03
C GLN A 42 3.32 -6.48 -3.65
N ASN A 43 4.45 -5.93 -3.23
CA ASN A 43 4.63 -4.50 -3.06
C ASN A 43 5.67 -3.95 -4.04
N MET A 44 5.49 -2.71 -4.48
CA MET A 44 6.48 -1.97 -5.26
C MET A 44 6.82 -0.70 -4.49
N ALA A 45 7.94 -0.70 -3.77
CA ALA A 45 8.36 0.41 -2.94
C ALA A 45 9.88 0.43 -2.76
N LEU A 46 10.46 1.61 -2.65
CA LEU A 46 11.87 1.79 -2.27
C LEU A 46 12.03 1.73 -0.75
N ASN A 47 10.98 2.08 -0.01
CA ASN A 47 11.00 2.06 1.45
C ASN A 47 10.73 0.64 1.95
N SER A 48 11.73 0.06 2.62
CA SER A 48 11.71 -1.32 3.10
C SER A 48 12.09 -1.40 4.58
N PHE A 49 11.99 -2.59 5.13
CA PHE A 49 12.33 -2.91 6.49
C PHE A 49 13.04 -4.26 6.54
N VAL A 50 14.00 -4.40 7.43
CA VAL A 50 14.69 -5.66 7.68
C VAL A 50 14.11 -6.27 8.96
N THR A 51 13.56 -7.48 8.83
CA THR A 51 13.00 -8.22 9.96
C THR A 51 14.09 -8.68 10.94
N ARG A 52 13.68 -9.17 12.10
CA ARG A 52 14.61 -9.70 13.10
C ARG A 52 15.51 -10.84 12.55
N ASP A 53 15.00 -11.60 11.58
CA ASP A 53 15.72 -12.70 10.93
C ASP A 53 16.62 -12.23 9.76
N GLY A 54 16.75 -10.92 9.55
CA GLY A 54 17.58 -10.35 8.50
C GLY A 54 16.95 -10.37 7.10
N LEU A 55 15.65 -10.60 6.99
CA LEU A 55 14.89 -10.67 5.74
C LEU A 55 14.22 -9.34 5.43
N GLU A 56 14.07 -9.02 4.15
CA GLU A 56 13.56 -7.72 3.70
C GLU A 56 12.09 -7.74 3.29
N MET A 57 11.29 -6.77 3.74
CA MET A 57 9.87 -6.62 3.38
C MET A 57 9.48 -5.15 3.19
N GLY A 58 8.32 -4.91 2.57
CA GLY A 58 7.78 -3.57 2.36
C GLY A 58 7.36 -2.87 3.65
N ARG A 59 7.66 -1.57 3.77
CA ARG A 59 7.41 -0.78 4.98
C ARG A 59 5.92 -0.68 5.34
N ALA A 60 5.03 -0.59 4.37
CA ALA A 60 3.59 -0.51 4.62
C ALA A 60 3.06 -1.69 5.45
N GLN A 61 3.51 -2.92 5.16
CA GLN A 61 3.09 -4.10 5.91
C GLN A 61 3.69 -4.15 7.31
N VAL A 62 4.84 -3.51 7.54
CA VAL A 62 5.41 -3.31 8.87
C VAL A 62 4.50 -2.43 9.73
N VAL A 63 4.05 -1.31 9.22
CA VAL A 63 3.11 -0.40 9.89
C VAL A 63 1.80 -1.13 10.23
N GLN A 64 1.29 -1.94 9.30
CA GLN A 64 0.07 -2.72 9.49
C GLN A 64 0.26 -3.83 10.55
N ALA A 65 1.42 -4.50 10.56
CA ALA A 65 1.78 -5.50 11.57
C ALA A 65 1.86 -4.88 12.97
N GLN A 66 2.53 -3.72 13.09
CA GLN A 66 2.60 -2.96 14.33
C GLN A 66 1.21 -2.53 14.82
N ALA A 67 0.33 -2.09 13.92
CA ALA A 67 -1.06 -1.76 14.25
C ALA A 67 -1.84 -2.98 14.78
N ALA A 68 -1.54 -4.17 14.25
CA ALA A 68 -2.10 -5.44 14.71
C ALA A 68 -1.45 -5.97 16.00
N GLY A 69 -0.36 -5.35 16.48
CA GLY A 69 0.42 -5.84 17.61
C GLY A 69 1.25 -7.10 17.29
N MET A 70 1.57 -7.32 16.02
CA MET A 70 2.42 -8.44 15.55
C MET A 70 3.83 -7.96 15.19
N GLU A 71 4.81 -8.85 15.39
CA GLU A 71 6.14 -8.65 14.81
C GLU A 71 6.05 -8.73 13.28
N PRO A 72 6.74 -7.83 12.57
CA PRO A 72 6.82 -7.90 11.11
C PRO A 72 7.47 -9.21 10.63
N ASP A 73 6.81 -9.84 9.66
CA ASP A 73 7.22 -11.12 9.08
C ASP A 73 7.13 -11.04 7.55
N VAL A 74 8.14 -11.53 6.85
CA VAL A 74 8.20 -11.45 5.38
C VAL A 74 7.04 -12.17 4.68
N ARG A 75 6.42 -13.14 5.35
CA ARG A 75 5.18 -13.78 4.86
C ARG A 75 4.04 -12.79 4.64
N MET A 76 4.05 -11.65 5.33
CA MET A 76 3.07 -10.56 5.15
C MET A 76 3.25 -9.80 3.84
N ASN A 77 4.46 -9.86 3.24
CA ASN A 77 4.77 -9.30 1.94
C ASN A 77 5.79 -10.18 1.20
N PRO A 78 5.34 -11.33 0.65
CA PRO A 78 6.24 -12.32 0.05
C PRO A 78 6.99 -11.82 -1.18
N ILE A 79 6.46 -10.81 -1.90
CA ILE A 79 7.13 -10.24 -3.08
C ILE A 79 7.30 -8.74 -2.89
N LEU A 80 8.55 -8.28 -2.91
CA LEU A 80 8.90 -6.86 -2.92
C LEU A 80 9.69 -6.52 -4.17
N LEU A 81 9.24 -5.49 -4.90
CA LEU A 81 9.93 -4.93 -6.05
C LEU A 81 10.51 -3.57 -5.67
N LYS A 82 11.82 -3.42 -5.78
CA LYS A 82 12.51 -2.13 -5.57
C LYS A 82 12.91 -1.56 -6.92
N PRO A 83 12.24 -0.51 -7.42
CA PRO A 83 12.61 0.14 -8.68
C PRO A 83 14.09 0.57 -8.63
N SER A 84 14.90 0.09 -9.56
CA SER A 84 16.33 0.41 -9.66
C SER A 84 16.64 1.29 -10.87
N SER A 85 15.72 1.35 -11.83
CA SER A 85 15.77 2.19 -13.03
C SER A 85 14.36 2.38 -13.59
N ASP A 86 14.22 3.19 -14.63
CA ASP A 86 12.94 3.41 -15.31
C ASP A 86 12.32 2.13 -15.92
N VAL A 87 13.13 1.10 -16.13
CA VAL A 87 12.71 -0.13 -16.84
C VAL A 87 12.96 -1.42 -16.06
N GLY A 88 13.46 -1.35 -14.83
CA GLY A 88 13.81 -2.54 -14.06
C GLY A 88 13.70 -2.37 -12.55
N SER A 89 13.56 -3.51 -11.88
CA SER A 89 13.47 -3.59 -10.42
C SER A 89 14.34 -4.70 -9.87
N GLN A 90 14.84 -4.51 -8.66
CA GLN A 90 15.33 -5.61 -7.83
C GLN A 90 14.12 -6.40 -7.33
N VAL A 91 14.12 -7.69 -7.58
CA VAL A 91 13.05 -8.62 -7.16
C VAL A 91 13.48 -9.33 -5.89
N ILE A 92 12.68 -9.21 -4.86
CA ILE A 92 12.86 -9.85 -3.55
C ILE A 92 11.69 -10.80 -3.35
N VAL A 93 11.98 -12.05 -3.01
CA VAL A 93 10.96 -13.09 -2.76
C VAL A 93 11.22 -13.69 -1.40
N ASN A 94 10.19 -13.68 -0.53
CA ASN A 94 10.28 -14.15 0.85
C ASN A 94 11.46 -13.53 1.62
N GLY A 95 11.72 -12.24 1.37
CA GLY A 95 12.77 -11.47 2.03
C GLY A 95 14.17 -11.61 1.44
N GLU A 96 14.37 -12.46 0.44
CA GLU A 96 15.67 -12.70 -0.20
C GLU A 96 15.73 -12.12 -1.62
N VAL A 97 16.85 -11.50 -1.96
CA VAL A 97 17.09 -10.95 -3.30
C VAL A 97 17.22 -12.07 -4.33
N ARG A 98 16.32 -12.09 -5.31
CA ARG A 98 16.38 -13.00 -6.47
C ARG A 98 17.19 -12.43 -7.64
N GLY A 99 17.37 -11.13 -7.69
CA GLY A 99 18.17 -10.45 -8.72
C GLY A 99 17.50 -9.19 -9.26
N GLN A 100 18.17 -8.58 -10.23
CA GLN A 100 17.66 -7.43 -10.99
C GLN A 100 16.96 -7.92 -12.25
N MET A 101 15.75 -7.41 -12.51
CA MET A 101 14.97 -7.85 -13.68
C MET A 101 14.35 -6.66 -14.39
N PRO A 102 14.41 -6.60 -15.73
CA PRO A 102 13.55 -5.70 -16.51
C PRO A 102 12.08 -6.03 -16.29
N ALA A 103 11.19 -5.02 -16.36
CA ALA A 103 9.76 -5.20 -16.16
C ALA A 103 9.17 -6.31 -17.04
N ALA A 104 9.55 -6.38 -18.33
CA ALA A 104 9.07 -7.41 -19.25
C ALA A 104 9.48 -8.84 -18.83
N ALA A 105 10.65 -9.02 -18.22
CA ALA A 105 11.08 -10.32 -17.70
C ALA A 105 10.30 -10.68 -16.43
N TYR A 106 10.09 -9.72 -15.55
CA TYR A 106 9.29 -9.91 -14.34
C TYR A 106 7.85 -10.30 -14.68
N PHE A 107 7.21 -9.67 -15.67
CA PHE A 107 5.86 -10.04 -16.10
C PHE A 107 5.73 -11.51 -16.49
N LYS A 108 6.73 -12.07 -17.16
CA LYS A 108 6.76 -13.50 -17.51
C LYS A 108 6.94 -14.41 -16.30
N LEU A 109 7.69 -13.95 -15.31
CA LEU A 109 7.97 -14.69 -14.07
C LEU A 109 6.78 -14.65 -13.09
N LYS A 110 5.99 -13.59 -13.12
CA LYS A 110 5.01 -13.20 -12.11
C LYS A 110 4.09 -14.34 -11.68
N LYS A 111 3.52 -15.08 -12.62
CA LYS A 111 2.65 -16.24 -12.33
C LYS A 111 3.37 -17.40 -11.64
N SER A 112 4.65 -17.60 -11.90
CA SER A 112 5.40 -18.67 -11.24
C SER A 112 5.67 -18.41 -9.77
N LEU A 113 5.40 -17.18 -9.28
CA LEU A 113 5.51 -16.80 -7.88
C LEU A 113 4.21 -17.06 -7.08
N ILE A 114 3.14 -17.51 -7.73
CA ILE A 114 1.88 -17.86 -7.04
C ILE A 114 2.08 -18.91 -5.94
N PRO A 115 2.88 -19.97 -6.13
CA PRO A 115 3.16 -20.91 -5.04
C PRO A 115 3.82 -20.27 -3.82
N ASP A 116 4.76 -19.34 -4.01
CA ASP A 116 5.41 -18.60 -2.91
C ASP A 116 4.39 -17.73 -2.15
N ILE A 117 3.51 -17.03 -2.89
CA ILE A 117 2.43 -16.21 -2.33
C ILE A 117 1.48 -17.07 -1.49
N LEU A 118 1.03 -18.19 -2.05
CA LEU A 118 0.08 -19.07 -1.36
C LEU A 118 0.70 -19.78 -0.17
N ALA A 119 1.98 -20.16 -0.24
CA ALA A 119 2.70 -20.74 0.90
C ALA A 119 2.77 -19.75 2.06
N ALA A 120 3.15 -18.50 1.80
CA ALA A 120 3.19 -17.43 2.79
C ALA A 120 1.80 -17.16 3.39
N TYR A 121 0.77 -17.00 2.54
CA TYR A 121 -0.60 -16.76 2.98
C TYR A 121 -1.15 -17.91 3.83
N ASN A 122 -1.00 -19.16 3.38
CA ASN A 122 -1.52 -20.33 4.08
C ASN A 122 -0.84 -20.49 5.45
N SER A 123 0.49 -20.30 5.52
CA SER A 123 1.23 -20.36 6.78
C SER A 123 0.74 -19.32 7.78
N LEU A 124 0.56 -18.05 7.36
CA LEU A 124 -0.03 -17.01 8.22
C LEU A 124 -1.46 -17.37 8.66
N SER A 125 -2.27 -17.95 7.76
CA SER A 125 -3.67 -18.28 8.03
C SER A 125 -3.85 -19.36 9.10
N GLU A 126 -2.83 -20.12 9.42
CA GLU A 126 -2.83 -21.11 10.50
C GLU A 126 -2.54 -20.49 11.87
N GLU A 127 -1.93 -19.30 11.90
CA GLU A 127 -1.46 -18.65 13.13
C GLU A 127 -2.40 -17.55 13.64
N VAL A 128 -3.27 -17.01 12.77
CA VAL A 128 -4.13 -15.86 13.09
C VAL A 128 -5.61 -16.17 12.89
N ASP A 129 -6.48 -15.28 13.34
CA ASP A 129 -7.93 -15.40 13.19
C ASP A 129 -8.43 -14.64 11.97
N ILE A 130 -7.76 -13.51 11.62
CA ILE A 130 -8.12 -12.64 10.50
C ILE A 130 -6.87 -12.24 9.72
N ILE A 131 -6.96 -12.28 8.37
CA ILE A 131 -5.96 -11.68 7.48
C ILE A 131 -6.59 -10.48 6.78
N VAL A 132 -5.97 -9.31 6.92
CA VAL A 132 -6.33 -8.09 6.21
C VAL A 132 -5.43 -7.95 4.99
N ILE A 133 -6.01 -8.06 3.79
CA ILE A 133 -5.27 -8.08 2.54
C ILE A 133 -5.33 -6.70 1.89
N GLU A 134 -4.18 -6.20 1.44
CA GLU A 134 -4.06 -4.97 0.68
C GLU A 134 -3.84 -5.27 -0.81
N GLY A 135 -4.69 -4.70 -1.67
CA GLY A 135 -4.48 -4.71 -3.12
C GLY A 135 -3.46 -3.66 -3.58
N ALA A 136 -3.09 -3.68 -4.85
CA ALA A 136 -2.15 -2.74 -5.45
C ALA A 136 -2.75 -2.04 -6.68
N GLY A 137 -2.56 -0.72 -6.80
CA GLY A 137 -3.13 0.06 -7.90
C GLY A 137 -4.66 -0.03 -7.95
N SER A 138 -5.19 -0.41 -9.09
CA SER A 138 -6.62 -0.60 -9.36
C SER A 138 -6.91 -1.98 -9.94
N PRO A 139 -8.01 -2.66 -9.56
CA PRO A 139 -8.45 -3.89 -10.21
C PRO A 139 -8.97 -3.67 -11.63
N ALA A 140 -9.25 -2.42 -12.01
CA ALA A 140 -9.71 -2.04 -13.35
C ALA A 140 -8.57 -1.84 -14.38
N GLU A 141 -7.34 -2.21 -14.04
CA GLU A 141 -6.22 -2.25 -14.98
C GLU A 141 -6.36 -3.45 -15.92
N ILE A 142 -7.35 -3.38 -16.80
CA ILE A 142 -7.80 -4.48 -17.67
C ILE A 142 -6.70 -5.03 -18.58
N ASN A 143 -5.74 -4.19 -18.95
CA ASN A 143 -4.56 -4.56 -19.75
C ASN A 143 -3.56 -5.45 -19.00
N LEU A 144 -3.61 -5.48 -17.65
CA LEU A 144 -2.73 -6.27 -16.79
C LEU A 144 -3.44 -7.46 -16.14
N LYS A 145 -4.73 -7.63 -16.41
CA LYS A 145 -5.61 -8.59 -15.75
C LYS A 145 -5.18 -10.04 -15.88
N ALA A 146 -4.68 -10.43 -17.05
CA ALA A 146 -4.28 -11.81 -17.33
C ALA A 146 -3.20 -12.35 -16.36
N ASP A 147 -2.39 -11.45 -15.79
CA ASP A 147 -1.29 -11.78 -14.88
C ASP A 147 -1.49 -11.14 -13.50
N ASP A 148 -2.74 -10.90 -13.10
CA ASP A 148 -3.04 -10.30 -11.81
C ASP A 148 -2.81 -11.29 -10.66
N ILE A 149 -1.87 -10.94 -9.77
CA ILE A 149 -1.59 -11.65 -8.51
C ILE A 149 -1.78 -10.76 -7.29
N VAL A 150 -2.35 -9.56 -7.48
CA VAL A 150 -2.37 -8.51 -6.44
C VAL A 150 -3.76 -7.98 -6.10
N ASN A 151 -4.72 -8.08 -7.04
CA ASN A 151 -6.08 -7.60 -6.85
C ASN A 151 -7.09 -8.75 -6.99
N MET A 152 -7.90 -8.78 -8.06
CA MET A 152 -8.95 -9.81 -8.21
C MET A 152 -8.37 -11.22 -8.39
N GLY A 153 -7.21 -11.36 -9.04
CA GLY A 153 -6.53 -12.64 -9.14
C GLY A 153 -6.12 -13.19 -7.77
N LEU A 154 -5.58 -12.35 -6.88
CA LEU A 154 -5.31 -12.78 -5.49
C LEU A 154 -6.62 -13.06 -4.74
N ALA A 155 -7.63 -12.19 -4.87
CA ALA A 155 -8.91 -12.38 -4.21
C ALA A 155 -9.58 -13.71 -4.58
N GLU A 156 -9.42 -14.15 -5.83
CA GLU A 156 -9.88 -15.46 -6.29
C GLU A 156 -9.09 -16.61 -5.66
N LEU A 157 -7.74 -16.52 -5.66
CA LEU A 157 -6.86 -17.56 -5.12
C LEU A 157 -7.09 -17.86 -3.64
N VAL A 158 -7.44 -16.83 -2.84
CA VAL A 158 -7.62 -16.97 -1.38
C VAL A 158 -9.09 -16.84 -0.94
N ASP A 159 -10.03 -16.79 -1.91
CA ASP A 159 -11.47 -16.61 -1.72
C ASP A 159 -11.82 -15.38 -0.85
N ALA A 160 -11.16 -14.25 -1.09
CA ALA A 160 -11.33 -13.05 -0.29
C ALA A 160 -12.55 -12.23 -0.72
N PRO A 161 -13.40 -11.79 0.23
CA PRO A 161 -14.33 -10.70 0.02
C PRO A 161 -13.59 -9.38 -0.10
N VAL A 162 -14.06 -8.49 -0.99
CA VAL A 162 -13.39 -7.24 -1.35
C VAL A 162 -14.19 -6.03 -0.89
N LEU A 163 -13.51 -5.06 -0.30
CA LEU A 163 -13.95 -3.69 -0.12
C LEU A 163 -13.25 -2.82 -1.16
N LEU A 164 -14.04 -2.10 -1.97
CA LEU A 164 -13.50 -1.20 -2.98
C LEU A 164 -13.52 0.24 -2.46
N ALA A 165 -12.35 0.84 -2.32
CA ALA A 165 -12.17 2.21 -1.82
C ALA A 165 -11.91 3.21 -2.95
N GLY A 166 -12.60 4.35 -2.93
CA GLY A 166 -12.37 5.48 -3.81
C GLY A 166 -11.93 6.73 -3.05
N ASP A 167 -11.02 7.51 -3.64
CA ASP A 167 -10.53 8.79 -3.11
C ASP A 167 -11.43 9.94 -3.59
N ILE A 168 -12.14 10.61 -2.67
CA ILE A 168 -13.01 11.75 -3.02
C ILE A 168 -12.24 13.07 -3.07
N ASP A 169 -11.11 13.19 -2.39
CA ASP A 169 -10.34 14.44 -2.28
C ASP A 169 -9.81 14.91 -3.65
N ARG A 170 -9.58 13.98 -4.56
CA ARG A 170 -9.13 14.26 -5.95
C ARG A 170 -10.27 14.52 -6.94
N GLY A 171 -11.52 14.37 -6.51
CA GLY A 171 -12.69 14.46 -7.38
C GLY A 171 -12.97 13.22 -8.22
N GLY A 172 -14.17 13.12 -8.76
CA GLY A 172 -14.58 12.04 -9.67
C GLY A 172 -14.81 10.68 -9.03
N VAL A 173 -14.89 10.57 -7.70
CA VAL A 173 -14.98 9.29 -6.97
C VAL A 173 -16.15 8.41 -7.40
N PHE A 174 -17.32 8.99 -7.68
CA PHE A 174 -18.49 8.26 -8.14
C PHE A 174 -18.24 7.58 -9.49
N ALA A 175 -17.64 8.30 -10.43
CA ALA A 175 -17.29 7.75 -11.73
C ALA A 175 -16.21 6.66 -11.61
N GLN A 176 -15.22 6.85 -10.73
CA GLN A 176 -14.15 5.88 -10.50
C GLN A 176 -14.71 4.59 -9.89
N LEU A 177 -15.55 4.68 -8.84
CA LEU A 177 -16.16 3.51 -8.20
C LEU A 177 -17.09 2.77 -9.18
N TYR A 178 -18.01 3.49 -9.83
CA TYR A 178 -18.90 2.92 -10.80
C TYR A 178 -18.16 2.27 -11.98
N GLY A 179 -17.22 3.01 -12.60
CA GLY A 179 -16.44 2.50 -13.71
C GLY A 179 -15.58 1.29 -13.34
N THR A 180 -14.98 1.29 -12.15
CA THR A 180 -14.21 0.14 -11.67
C THR A 180 -15.09 -1.10 -11.56
N VAL A 181 -16.29 -0.98 -10.93
CA VAL A 181 -17.24 -2.10 -10.79
C VAL A 181 -17.70 -2.61 -12.16
N GLU A 182 -18.01 -1.71 -13.09
CA GLU A 182 -18.51 -2.08 -14.43
C GLU A 182 -17.47 -2.75 -15.33
N LEU A 183 -16.18 -2.41 -15.15
CA LEU A 183 -15.08 -3.01 -15.92
C LEU A 183 -14.69 -4.42 -15.45
N LEU A 184 -15.15 -4.83 -14.26
CA LEU A 184 -14.86 -6.15 -13.73
C LEU A 184 -15.82 -7.21 -14.29
N GLU A 185 -15.30 -8.43 -14.43
CA GLU A 185 -16.11 -9.60 -14.82
C GLU A 185 -17.15 -9.93 -13.73
N PRO A 186 -18.26 -10.58 -14.07
CA PRO A 186 -19.31 -10.90 -13.09
C PRO A 186 -18.81 -11.67 -11.86
N ALA A 187 -17.87 -12.60 -12.02
CA ALA A 187 -17.30 -13.37 -10.91
C ALA A 187 -16.43 -12.51 -9.97
N GLU A 188 -15.69 -11.55 -10.53
CA GLU A 188 -14.88 -10.59 -9.76
C GLU A 188 -15.79 -9.58 -9.05
N ARG A 189 -16.78 -9.04 -9.76
CA ARG A 189 -17.77 -8.12 -9.21
C ARG A 189 -18.52 -8.75 -8.02
N ALA A 190 -18.84 -10.03 -8.09
CA ALA A 190 -19.50 -10.77 -7.02
C ALA A 190 -18.65 -10.86 -5.74
N ARG A 191 -17.32 -10.68 -5.82
CA ARG A 191 -16.42 -10.63 -4.66
C ARG A 191 -16.49 -9.30 -3.93
N ILE A 192 -16.88 -8.20 -4.59
CA ILE A 192 -17.03 -6.89 -3.95
C ILE A 192 -18.25 -6.95 -3.03
N LYS A 193 -18.02 -6.70 -1.73
CA LYS A 193 -19.07 -6.72 -0.71
C LYS A 193 -19.51 -5.32 -0.28
N GLY A 194 -18.76 -4.30 -0.69
CA GLY A 194 -19.14 -2.93 -0.42
C GLY A 194 -18.13 -1.92 -0.92
N LEU A 195 -18.60 -0.69 -0.99
CA LEU A 195 -17.86 0.47 -1.44
C LEU A 195 -17.50 1.34 -0.24
N VAL A 196 -16.33 1.97 -0.28
CA VAL A 196 -15.86 2.92 0.74
C VAL A 196 -15.45 4.21 0.05
N ILE A 197 -16.01 5.33 0.50
CA ILE A 197 -15.56 6.66 0.09
C ILE A 197 -14.55 7.14 1.11
N ASN A 198 -13.32 7.36 0.69
CA ASN A 198 -12.22 7.72 1.56
C ASN A 198 -11.78 9.17 1.37
N LYS A 199 -11.10 9.73 2.37
CA LYS A 199 -10.54 11.09 2.41
C LYS A 199 -11.58 12.20 2.27
N PHE A 200 -12.76 11.99 2.82
CA PHE A 200 -13.84 12.97 2.74
C PHE A 200 -13.54 14.19 3.63
N ARG A 201 -13.87 15.38 3.09
CA ARG A 201 -13.84 16.65 3.82
C ARG A 201 -15.19 17.32 3.74
N GLY A 202 -15.70 17.79 4.84
CA GLY A 202 -16.95 18.53 4.91
C GLY A 202 -18.10 17.76 5.54
N ASP A 203 -19.35 18.12 5.16
CA ASP A 203 -20.56 17.51 5.69
C ASP A 203 -20.98 16.30 4.86
N ALA A 204 -20.96 15.13 5.47
CA ALA A 204 -21.33 13.86 4.85
C ALA A 204 -22.81 13.82 4.41
N ALA A 205 -23.68 14.67 4.98
CA ALA A 205 -25.08 14.74 4.56
C ALA A 205 -25.24 15.19 3.09
N ILE A 206 -24.32 16.00 2.60
CA ILE A 206 -24.30 16.47 1.19
C ILE A 206 -24.04 15.31 0.22
N LEU A 207 -23.34 14.27 0.64
CA LEU A 207 -23.06 13.10 -0.20
C LEU A 207 -24.25 12.15 -0.36
N LYS A 208 -25.20 12.20 0.56
CA LYS A 208 -26.28 11.20 0.65
C LYS A 208 -26.99 10.89 -0.69
N PRO A 209 -27.40 11.88 -1.51
CA PRO A 209 -28.01 11.61 -2.81
C PRO A 209 -27.06 10.84 -3.77
N GLY A 210 -25.78 11.19 -3.74
CA GLY A 210 -24.76 10.52 -4.55
C GLY A 210 -24.49 9.08 -4.09
N LEU A 211 -24.50 8.83 -2.78
CA LEU A 211 -24.34 7.48 -2.22
C LEU A 211 -25.50 6.59 -2.67
N THR A 212 -26.76 7.06 -2.51
CA THR A 212 -27.96 6.33 -2.96
C THR A 212 -27.88 6.01 -4.46
N MET A 213 -27.55 7.00 -5.29
CA MET A 213 -27.38 6.79 -6.75
C MET A 213 -26.30 5.73 -7.05
N LEU A 214 -25.18 5.74 -6.31
CA LEU A 214 -24.10 4.77 -6.51
C LEU A 214 -24.54 3.36 -6.15
N GLU A 215 -25.24 3.19 -5.01
CA GLU A 215 -25.81 1.91 -4.59
C GLU A 215 -26.84 1.36 -5.59
N GLU A 216 -27.74 2.21 -6.10
CA GLU A 216 -28.72 1.84 -7.12
C GLU A 216 -28.04 1.39 -8.42
N LYS A 217 -26.95 2.07 -8.84
CA LYS A 217 -26.27 1.74 -10.09
C LYS A 217 -25.35 0.52 -9.99
N THR A 218 -24.69 0.33 -8.85
CA THR A 218 -23.73 -0.77 -8.68
C THR A 218 -24.33 -2.01 -8.06
N HIS A 219 -25.50 -1.88 -7.43
CA HIS A 219 -26.13 -2.91 -6.57
C HIS A 219 -25.22 -3.36 -5.42
N LEU A 220 -24.33 -2.46 -4.96
CA LEU A 220 -23.40 -2.68 -3.87
C LEU A 220 -23.62 -1.61 -2.78
N PRO A 221 -23.59 -1.98 -1.48
CA PRO A 221 -23.76 -1.00 -0.41
C PRO A 221 -22.53 -0.11 -0.29
N VAL A 222 -22.75 1.17 0.02
CA VAL A 222 -21.70 2.06 0.50
C VAL A 222 -21.56 1.87 2.01
N LEU A 223 -20.54 1.15 2.44
CA LEU A 223 -20.33 0.76 3.83
C LEU A 223 -19.86 1.93 4.72
N GLY A 224 -19.28 2.95 4.13
CA GLY A 224 -18.86 4.10 4.91
C GLY A 224 -18.22 5.21 4.09
N VAL A 225 -18.23 6.38 4.71
CA VAL A 225 -17.52 7.58 4.27
C VAL A 225 -16.45 7.87 5.32
N VAL A 226 -15.19 7.66 4.98
CA VAL A 226 -14.06 7.84 5.88
C VAL A 226 -13.57 9.29 5.75
N PRO A 227 -13.49 10.04 6.84
CA PRO A 227 -13.01 11.42 6.79
C PRO A 227 -11.53 11.47 6.41
N TYR A 228 -11.09 12.63 5.94
CA TYR A 228 -9.67 12.87 5.73
C TYR A 228 -8.96 12.90 7.09
N LEU A 229 -8.15 11.88 7.34
CA LEU A 229 -7.39 11.75 8.58
C LEU A 229 -5.96 12.25 8.35
N ARG A 230 -5.49 13.10 9.26
CA ARG A 230 -4.06 13.43 9.36
C ARG A 230 -3.47 12.52 10.44
N VAL A 231 -2.83 11.47 10.00
CA VAL A 231 -2.14 10.54 10.90
C VAL A 231 -0.66 10.55 10.54
N ASP A 232 0.18 10.57 11.55
CA ASP A 232 1.63 10.51 11.39
C ASP A 232 2.04 9.03 11.35
N ILE A 233 1.81 8.42 10.19
CA ILE A 233 2.29 7.07 9.86
C ILE A 233 3.39 7.17 8.82
N GLU A 234 4.25 6.18 8.81
CA GLU A 234 5.35 6.11 7.85
C GLU A 234 4.82 5.98 6.42
N ASP A 235 5.38 6.80 5.53
CA ASP A 235 5.03 6.78 4.12
C ASP A 235 5.61 5.55 3.42
N GLU A 236 4.82 4.94 2.55
CA GLU A 236 5.23 3.77 1.76
C GLU A 236 6.14 4.15 0.59
N ASP A 237 5.89 5.32 -0.02
CA ASP A 237 6.51 5.69 -1.30
C ASP A 237 7.41 6.92 -1.17
N SER A 238 8.54 6.90 -1.90
CA SER A 238 9.46 8.04 -2.06
C SER A 238 8.88 9.23 -2.85
N LEU A 239 7.66 9.08 -3.41
CA LEU A 239 6.86 10.18 -3.99
C LEU A 239 6.08 10.97 -2.94
N SER A 240 6.27 10.68 -1.66
CA SER A 240 5.65 11.41 -0.56
C SER A 240 5.95 12.91 -0.62
N SER A 241 4.93 13.72 -0.38
CA SER A 241 5.06 15.18 -0.21
C SER A 241 5.95 15.55 0.99
N ARG A 242 6.23 14.63 1.88
CA ARG A 242 7.18 14.80 3.00
C ARG A 242 8.57 15.16 2.50
N LEU A 243 9.02 14.55 1.41
CA LEU A 243 10.34 14.84 0.81
C LEU A 243 10.45 16.22 0.13
N GLU A 244 9.33 16.92 0.00
CA GLU A 244 9.25 18.29 -0.53
C GLU A 244 9.05 19.32 0.57
N SER A 245 8.80 18.88 1.82
CA SER A 245 8.56 19.75 2.95
C SER A 245 9.86 20.17 3.63
N SER A 246 9.96 21.45 4.01
CA SER A 246 10.94 21.90 5.00
C SER A 246 10.23 22.03 6.34
N THR A 247 10.81 21.52 7.40
CA THR A 247 10.33 21.79 8.77
C THR A 247 10.59 23.26 9.13
N ALA A 248 9.85 23.77 10.11
CA ALA A 248 10.05 25.11 10.63
C ALA A 248 11.52 25.32 11.08
N VAL A 249 12.02 26.55 10.98
CA VAL A 249 13.35 26.91 11.46
C VAL A 249 13.45 26.57 12.94
N LYS A 250 14.40 25.71 13.30
CA LYS A 250 14.71 25.29 14.66
C LYS A 250 16.17 25.60 14.98
N PRO A 251 16.60 25.49 16.24
CA PRO A 251 17.98 25.84 16.64
C PRO A 251 19.07 25.08 15.89
N LEU A 252 18.79 23.86 15.50
CA LEU A 252 19.70 23.03 14.69
C LEU A 252 19.05 22.77 13.31
N ASP A 253 19.84 22.90 12.25
CA ASP A 253 19.41 22.63 10.87
C ASP A 253 20.11 21.41 10.31
N ALA A 254 19.34 20.42 9.88
CA ALA A 254 19.82 19.23 9.21
C ALA A 254 19.36 19.19 7.76
N ALA A 255 20.30 19.20 6.83
CA ALA A 255 20.06 19.04 5.42
C ALA A 255 20.25 17.58 5.01
N ILE A 256 19.19 16.93 4.54
CA ILE A 256 19.23 15.58 3.98
C ILE A 256 19.38 15.70 2.47
N LEU A 257 20.46 15.16 1.92
CA LEU A 257 20.66 15.13 0.48
C LEU A 257 19.72 14.10 -0.15
N ARG A 258 18.76 14.57 -0.93
CA ARG A 258 17.84 13.72 -1.67
C ARG A 258 18.51 13.25 -2.97
N LEU A 259 19.06 12.05 -2.94
CA LEU A 259 19.58 11.39 -4.14
C LEU A 259 18.42 10.82 -4.98
N PRO A 260 18.59 10.65 -6.32
CA PRO A 260 17.65 9.88 -7.11
C PRO A 260 17.43 8.48 -6.50
N HIS A 261 16.17 8.04 -6.45
CA HIS A 261 15.80 6.73 -5.87
C HIS A 261 16.19 6.56 -4.39
N ILE A 262 16.10 7.64 -3.59
CA ILE A 262 16.33 7.54 -2.15
C ILE A 262 15.43 6.44 -1.56
N SER A 263 16.05 5.51 -0.83
CA SER A 263 15.39 4.40 -0.15
C SER A 263 15.40 4.64 1.36
N ASN A 264 14.47 4.02 2.08
CA ASN A 264 14.41 4.05 3.55
C ASN A 264 14.43 5.48 4.16
N PHE A 265 13.84 6.44 3.45
CA PHE A 265 13.81 7.84 3.90
C PHE A 265 13.06 8.04 5.22
N THR A 266 12.22 7.09 5.62
CA THR A 266 11.54 7.09 6.92
C THR A 266 12.50 6.94 8.10
N ASP A 267 13.74 6.51 7.88
CA ASP A 267 14.79 6.49 8.91
C ASP A 267 15.15 7.89 9.43
N PHE A 268 14.80 8.95 8.68
CA PHE A 268 14.97 10.34 9.10
C PHE A 268 13.80 10.89 9.95
N MET A 269 12.69 10.17 10.06
CA MET A 269 11.52 10.63 10.83
C MET A 269 11.83 10.96 12.29
N PRO A 270 12.67 10.22 13.03
CA PRO A 270 13.04 10.60 14.39
C PRO A 270 13.75 11.96 14.46
N LEU A 271 14.51 12.35 13.42
CA LEU A 271 15.14 13.66 13.33
C LEU A 271 14.09 14.75 13.08
N GLU A 272 13.11 14.51 12.22
CA GLU A 272 12.01 15.44 11.91
C GLU A 272 11.16 15.73 13.15
N GLN A 273 10.90 14.70 13.98
CA GLN A 273 10.14 14.79 15.21
C GLN A 273 10.91 15.42 16.37
N HIS A 274 12.22 15.56 16.27
CA HIS A 274 13.03 16.11 17.34
C HIS A 274 12.73 17.60 17.56
N PRO A 275 12.47 18.05 18.81
CA PRO A 275 12.00 19.42 19.08
C PRO A 275 13.00 20.52 18.70
N LEU A 276 14.31 20.24 18.72
CA LEU A 276 15.38 21.22 18.45
C LEU A 276 15.93 21.14 17.03
N LEU A 277 15.55 20.12 16.23
CA LEU A 277 16.12 19.85 14.93
C LEU A 277 15.13 20.17 13.80
N GLY A 278 15.45 21.15 12.96
CA GLY A 278 14.77 21.40 11.69
C GLY A 278 15.37 20.52 10.59
N VAL A 279 14.55 19.75 9.89
CA VAL A 279 14.98 18.88 8.80
C VAL A 279 14.51 19.46 7.48
N ARG A 280 15.39 19.50 6.48
CA ARG A 280 15.04 19.87 5.11
C ARG A 280 15.66 18.90 4.12
N TYR A 281 14.88 18.51 3.14
CA TYR A 281 15.35 17.68 2.03
C TYR A 281 15.87 18.59 0.92
N VAL A 282 17.11 18.37 0.51
CA VAL A 282 17.78 19.14 -0.51
C VAL A 282 18.05 18.26 -1.72
N HIS A 283 17.54 18.67 -2.89
CA HIS A 283 17.87 17.99 -4.13
C HIS A 283 19.39 18.06 -4.39
N CYS A 284 19.96 16.97 -4.87
CA CYS A 284 21.36 16.93 -5.21
C CYS A 284 21.70 17.99 -6.27
N LEU A 285 22.44 19.01 -5.86
CA LEU A 285 22.86 20.14 -6.70
C LEU A 285 24.20 19.84 -7.43
N LEU A 286 24.52 18.56 -7.67
CA LEU A 286 25.75 18.17 -8.37
C LEU A 286 25.92 18.84 -9.75
N TYR A 287 24.86 19.41 -10.31
CA TYR A 287 24.89 20.20 -11.55
C TYR A 287 25.03 21.71 -11.36
N THR A 288 24.99 22.22 -10.15
CA THR A 288 24.98 23.67 -9.90
C THR A 288 26.16 24.19 -9.07
N SER A 289 26.97 23.29 -8.50
CA SER A 289 28.19 23.66 -7.81
C SER A 289 29.36 23.27 -8.67
N PRO A 290 30.14 24.25 -9.22
CA PRO A 290 31.38 23.90 -9.91
C PRO A 290 32.27 23.15 -8.95
N SER A 291 32.63 21.93 -9.31
CA SER A 291 33.66 21.18 -8.56
C SER A 291 34.97 21.97 -8.60
N PRO A 292 35.70 22.10 -7.49
CA PRO A 292 37.04 22.69 -7.52
C PRO A 292 38.03 21.94 -8.42
N ARG A 293 37.57 20.81 -9.02
CA ARG A 293 38.35 19.97 -9.94
C ARG A 293 37.91 20.11 -11.41
N ASP A 294 36.85 20.86 -11.68
CA ASP A 294 36.48 21.17 -13.05
C ASP A 294 37.32 22.37 -13.51
N PRO A 295 38.11 22.22 -14.61
CA PRO A 295 39.01 23.26 -15.08
C PRO A 295 38.27 24.49 -15.62
#